data_22e9666253822863ef813d3fad7f1fe4
#
_entry.id   22e9666253822863ef813d3fad7f1fe4
#
_cell.length_a   1.000
_cell.length_b   1.000
_cell.length_c   1.000
_cell.angle_alpha   90.00
_cell.angle_beta   90.00
_cell.angle_gamma   90.00
#
_symmetry.space_group_name_H-M   'P 1'
#
loop_
_entity.id
_entity.type
_entity.pdbx_description
1 polymer ?
#
loop_
_entity_poly.entity_id
_entity_poly.type
_entity_poly.pdbx_seq_one_letter_code
_entity_poly.pdbx_strand_id
1 'polypeptide(L)'
;QQQIEIRKEELEGISPYEQILLDATQDLTDKKDICQTKETDIKQCEEDQPYLDYWIKAFGDTGIRRFIVAGIVPALNSRVAYWLQYLIDNKLTLTFNDQLEDKIERNPPDGSQFLYHVLSNGQRRRLNLSVSQAFAHVQTLNTGSSPSMVFLDEVTTNIDPIGVQGIYNMICELSKDKQVFVTTHDHDLLGLLSGCDTIWLEMRDGTTTVAEV
;
A
#
# COMPACT_ATOMS: atom_id res chain seq x y z
N GLN A 1 -43.06 -72.37 -46.90
CA GLN A 1 -43.05 -70.91 -47.21
C GLN A 1 -42.90 -70.09 -45.92
N GLN A 2 -43.49 -70.39 -44.79
CA GLN A 2 -43.36 -69.68 -43.53
C GLN A 2 -41.94 -69.69 -42.94
N GLN A 3 -41.22 -70.79 -43.09
CA GLN A 3 -39.82 -70.90 -42.62
C GLN A 3 -38.79 -70.07 -43.46
N ILE A 4 -39.14 -69.77 -44.70
CA ILE A 4 -38.36 -68.96 -45.59
C ILE A 4 -38.59 -67.48 -45.29
N GLU A 5 -39.79 -67.08 -44.88
CA GLU A 5 -40.10 -65.73 -44.50
C GLU A 5 -39.50 -65.34 -43.15
N ILE A 6 -39.51 -66.20 -42.17
CA ILE A 6 -38.88 -66.03 -40.88
C ILE A 6 -37.38 -65.89 -41.06
N ARG A 7 -36.79 -66.65 -41.94
CA ARG A 7 -35.33 -66.61 -42.21
C ARG A 7 -34.90 -65.40 -43.06
N LYS A 8 -35.82 -64.83 -43.82
CA LYS A 8 -35.62 -63.54 -44.51
C LYS A 8 -35.68 -62.36 -43.52
N GLU A 9 -36.63 -62.37 -42.61
CA GLU A 9 -36.68 -61.35 -41.54
C GLU A 9 -35.49 -61.37 -40.59
N GLU A 10 -34.99 -62.60 -40.31
CA GLU A 10 -33.70 -62.72 -39.53
C GLU A 10 -32.48 -62.25 -40.31
N LEU A 11 -32.48 -62.30 -41.64
CA LEU A 11 -31.41 -61.79 -42.51
C LEU A 11 -31.55 -60.30 -42.84
N GLU A 12 -32.75 -59.71 -42.73
CA GLU A 12 -32.98 -58.27 -42.90
C GLU A 12 -32.75 -57.47 -41.61
N GLY A 13 -32.57 -58.14 -40.45
CA GLY A 13 -32.15 -57.55 -39.22
C GLY A 13 -30.70 -57.04 -39.37
N ILE A 14 -30.49 -55.79 -38.98
CA ILE A 14 -29.11 -55.20 -38.95
C ILE A 14 -28.21 -56.13 -38.15
N SER A 15 -27.16 -56.63 -38.80
CA SER A 15 -26.18 -57.50 -38.14
C SER A 15 -25.66 -56.82 -36.85
N PRO A 16 -25.56 -57.55 -35.73
CA PRO A 16 -24.99 -56.98 -34.49
C PRO A 16 -23.64 -56.31 -34.72
N TYR A 17 -22.88 -56.74 -35.70
CA TYR A 17 -21.60 -56.14 -36.10
C TYR A 17 -21.76 -54.79 -36.83
N GLU A 18 -22.86 -54.62 -37.61
CA GLU A 18 -23.17 -53.32 -38.25
C GLU A 18 -23.58 -52.29 -37.23
N GLN A 19 -24.33 -52.66 -36.21
CA GLN A 19 -24.69 -51.76 -35.12
C GLN A 19 -23.44 -51.33 -34.33
N ILE A 20 -22.58 -52.28 -33.99
CA ILE A 20 -21.30 -51.99 -33.30
C ILE A 20 -20.44 -51.05 -34.13
N LEU A 21 -20.38 -51.27 -35.45
CA LEU A 21 -19.62 -50.42 -36.37
C LEU A 21 -20.21 -48.99 -36.44
N LEU A 22 -21.54 -48.89 -36.47
CA LEU A 22 -22.22 -47.60 -36.50
C LEU A 22 -21.94 -46.82 -35.20
N ASP A 23 -22.11 -47.49 -34.05
CA ASP A 23 -21.86 -46.90 -32.75
C ASP A 23 -20.40 -46.44 -32.59
N ALA A 24 -19.46 -47.28 -33.02
CA ALA A 24 -18.03 -46.97 -33.00
C ALA A 24 -17.67 -45.79 -33.93
N THR A 25 -18.34 -45.71 -35.08
CA THR A 25 -18.12 -44.61 -36.05
C THR A 25 -18.69 -43.31 -35.49
N GLN A 26 -19.85 -43.34 -34.84
CA GLN A 26 -20.43 -42.20 -34.18
C GLN A 26 -19.52 -41.69 -33.03
N ASP A 27 -19.06 -42.63 -32.17
CA ASP A 27 -18.18 -42.31 -31.06
C ASP A 27 -16.84 -41.68 -31.53
N LEU A 28 -16.32 -42.16 -32.67
CA LEU A 28 -15.13 -41.63 -33.30
C LEU A 28 -15.34 -40.21 -33.86
N THR A 29 -16.51 -39.95 -34.44
CA THR A 29 -16.90 -38.64 -34.93
C THR A 29 -17.02 -37.66 -33.78
N ASP A 30 -17.76 -38.01 -32.72
CA ASP A 30 -17.94 -37.18 -31.53
C ASP A 30 -16.59 -36.84 -30.87
N LYS A 31 -15.69 -37.84 -30.78
CA LYS A 31 -14.33 -37.62 -30.24
C LYS A 31 -13.48 -36.70 -31.12
N LYS A 32 -13.61 -36.79 -32.45
CA LYS A 32 -12.93 -35.88 -33.38
C LYS A 32 -13.41 -34.44 -33.23
N ASP A 33 -14.70 -34.22 -33.08
CA ASP A 33 -15.29 -32.92 -32.90
C ASP A 33 -14.83 -32.29 -31.56
N ILE A 34 -14.80 -33.10 -30.50
CA ILE A 34 -14.26 -32.68 -29.21
C ILE A 34 -12.77 -32.31 -29.33
N CYS A 35 -11.95 -33.11 -30.01
CA CYS A 35 -10.54 -32.79 -30.23
C CYS A 35 -10.37 -31.48 -30.99
N GLN A 36 -11.14 -31.26 -32.05
CA GLN A 36 -11.06 -30.08 -32.88
C GLN A 36 -11.46 -28.82 -32.07
N THR A 37 -12.49 -28.93 -31.24
CA THR A 37 -12.90 -27.85 -30.33
C THR A 37 -11.78 -27.53 -29.33
N LYS A 38 -11.19 -28.55 -28.72
CA LYS A 38 -10.07 -28.37 -27.78
C LYS A 38 -8.81 -27.77 -28.42
N GLU A 39 -8.50 -28.16 -29.65
CA GLU A 39 -7.39 -27.55 -30.41
C GLU A 39 -7.62 -26.07 -30.68
N THR A 40 -8.88 -25.69 -30.96
CA THR A 40 -9.25 -24.28 -31.16
C THR A 40 -9.14 -23.51 -29.86
N ASP A 41 -9.61 -24.07 -28.75
CA ASP A 41 -9.53 -23.47 -27.41
C ASP A 41 -8.05 -23.25 -27.01
N ILE A 42 -7.20 -24.25 -27.26
CA ILE A 42 -5.76 -24.17 -26.97
C ILE A 42 -5.11 -23.03 -27.76
N LYS A 43 -5.39 -22.94 -29.07
CA LYS A 43 -4.85 -21.84 -29.88
C LYS A 43 -5.25 -20.47 -29.36
N GLN A 44 -6.52 -20.33 -28.97
CA GLN A 44 -7.02 -19.07 -28.39
C GLN A 44 -6.29 -18.75 -27.08
N CYS A 45 -6.10 -19.74 -26.21
CA CYS A 45 -5.35 -19.56 -24.96
C CYS A 45 -3.88 -19.17 -25.23
N GLU A 46 -3.24 -19.80 -26.21
CA GLU A 46 -1.85 -19.48 -26.60
C GLU A 46 -1.72 -18.05 -27.16
N GLU A 47 -2.72 -17.58 -27.91
CA GLU A 47 -2.79 -16.21 -28.41
C GLU A 47 -3.01 -15.19 -27.30
N ASP A 48 -3.83 -15.51 -26.30
CA ASP A 48 -4.17 -14.62 -25.17
C ASP A 48 -3.06 -14.59 -24.10
N GLN A 49 -2.30 -15.67 -23.94
CA GLN A 49 -1.29 -15.82 -22.89
C GLN A 49 -0.26 -14.66 -22.84
N PRO A 50 0.33 -14.18 -23.97
CA PRO A 50 1.29 -13.09 -23.94
C PRO A 50 0.70 -11.78 -23.40
N TYR A 51 -0.58 -11.51 -23.68
CA TYR A 51 -1.28 -10.34 -23.16
C TYR A 51 -1.52 -10.44 -21.67
N LEU A 52 -1.92 -11.62 -21.18
CA LEU A 52 -2.10 -11.87 -19.75
C LEU A 52 -0.77 -11.75 -19.00
N ASP A 53 0.29 -12.32 -19.53
CA ASP A 53 1.64 -12.23 -18.96
C ASP A 53 2.14 -10.77 -18.90
N TYR A 54 1.85 -10.00 -19.93
CA TYR A 54 2.13 -8.55 -19.94
C TYR A 54 1.39 -7.83 -18.82
N TRP A 55 0.09 -8.07 -18.67
CA TRP A 55 -0.72 -7.43 -17.62
C TRP A 55 -0.30 -7.86 -16.20
N ILE A 56 0.02 -9.15 -16.01
CA ILE A 56 0.54 -9.65 -14.74
C ILE A 56 1.83 -8.93 -14.36
N LYS A 57 2.76 -8.75 -15.30
CA LYS A 57 4.00 -8.00 -15.06
C LYS A 57 3.75 -6.51 -14.84
N ALA A 58 2.88 -5.91 -15.65
CA ALA A 58 2.59 -4.47 -15.56
C ALA A 58 1.96 -4.07 -14.23
N PHE A 59 1.03 -4.88 -13.70
CA PHE A 59 0.35 -4.61 -12.43
C PHE A 59 0.95 -5.34 -11.23
N GLY A 60 1.94 -6.18 -11.45
CA GLY A 60 2.72 -6.83 -10.39
C GLY A 60 3.60 -5.83 -9.61
N ASP A 61 4.22 -6.31 -8.54
CA ASP A 61 5.02 -5.49 -7.61
C ASP A 61 6.22 -4.79 -8.28
N THR A 62 6.74 -5.36 -9.37
CA THR A 62 7.90 -4.81 -10.12
C THR A 62 7.49 -3.94 -11.31
N GLY A 63 6.18 -3.77 -11.58
CA GLY A 63 5.66 -3.06 -12.74
C GLY A 63 5.37 -1.58 -12.46
N ILE A 64 4.19 -1.13 -12.89
CA ILE A 64 3.75 0.28 -12.82
C ILE A 64 3.81 0.83 -11.38
N ARG A 65 3.46 0.03 -10.38
CA ARG A 65 3.52 0.42 -8.97
C ARG A 65 4.93 0.86 -8.58
N ARG A 66 5.94 0.05 -8.89
CA ARG A 66 7.35 0.36 -8.60
C ARG A 66 7.81 1.60 -9.37
N PHE A 67 7.41 1.75 -10.62
CA PHE A 67 7.74 2.92 -11.42
C PHE A 67 7.19 4.22 -10.80
N ILE A 68 5.93 4.21 -10.34
CA ILE A 68 5.31 5.36 -9.66
C ILE A 68 6.05 5.66 -8.35
N VAL A 69 6.30 4.63 -7.53
CA VAL A 69 7.00 4.78 -6.25
C VAL A 69 8.41 5.34 -6.46
N ALA A 70 9.17 4.79 -7.42
CA ALA A 70 10.51 5.27 -7.72
C ALA A 70 10.54 6.76 -8.13
N GLY A 71 9.49 7.26 -8.79
CA GLY A 71 9.35 8.68 -9.09
C GLY A 71 9.10 9.58 -7.88
N ILE A 72 8.48 9.04 -6.83
CA ILE A 72 8.11 9.79 -5.62
C ILE A 72 9.20 9.75 -4.54
N VAL A 73 9.93 8.65 -4.45
CA VAL A 73 10.93 8.38 -3.39
C VAL A 73 11.96 9.49 -3.22
N PRO A 74 12.55 10.10 -4.27
CA PRO A 74 13.52 11.19 -4.08
C PRO A 74 12.91 12.40 -3.36
N ALA A 75 11.67 12.79 -3.71
CA ALA A 75 10.97 13.89 -3.04
C ALA A 75 10.63 13.52 -1.60
N LEU A 76 10.17 12.29 -1.35
CA LEU A 76 9.89 11.76 -0.02
C LEU A 76 11.14 11.82 0.86
N ASN A 77 12.26 11.27 0.40
CA ASN A 77 13.53 11.23 1.14
C ASN A 77 14.05 12.63 1.45
N SER A 78 13.96 13.54 0.49
CA SER A 78 14.33 14.95 0.70
C SER A 78 13.49 15.59 1.82
N ARG A 79 12.19 15.32 1.85
CA ARG A 79 11.30 15.88 2.87
C ARG A 79 11.42 15.20 4.23
N VAL A 80 11.69 13.91 4.26
CA VAL A 80 12.04 13.22 5.52
C VAL A 80 13.30 13.82 6.12
N ALA A 81 14.36 13.99 5.34
CA ALA A 81 15.60 14.63 5.80
C ALA A 81 15.37 16.06 6.30
N TYR A 82 14.54 16.85 5.59
CA TYR A 82 14.17 18.20 6.00
C TYR A 82 13.51 18.24 7.38
N TRP A 83 12.55 17.34 7.67
CA TRP A 83 11.88 17.32 8.97
C TRP A 83 12.75 16.71 10.07
N LEU A 84 13.61 15.73 9.74
CA LEU A 84 14.52 15.14 10.71
C LEU A 84 15.54 16.14 11.28
N GLN A 85 15.96 17.15 10.53
CA GLN A 85 16.86 18.18 11.04
C GLN A 85 16.29 18.96 12.24
N TYR A 86 14.95 19.14 12.29
CA TYR A 86 14.29 19.78 13.44
C TYR A 86 14.11 18.82 14.60
N LEU A 87 13.84 17.56 14.30
CA LEU A 87 13.35 16.60 15.28
C LEU A 87 14.46 15.76 15.94
N ILE A 88 15.61 15.52 15.26
CA ILE A 88 16.64 14.58 15.73
C ILE A 88 18.07 15.19 15.68
N ASP A 89 18.23 16.49 15.55
CA ASP A 89 19.52 17.17 15.45
C ASP A 89 20.48 16.53 14.42
N ASN A 90 19.97 16.04 13.31
CA ASN A 90 20.73 15.33 12.26
C ASN A 90 21.53 14.10 12.74
N LYS A 91 21.17 13.49 13.87
CA LYS A 91 21.89 12.32 14.39
C LYS A 91 21.54 11.00 13.69
N LEU A 92 20.40 10.96 13.04
CA LEU A 92 19.91 9.80 12.28
C LEU A 92 19.45 10.26 10.91
N THR A 93 19.63 9.39 9.91
CA THR A 93 19.04 9.51 8.60
C THR A 93 18.05 8.39 8.40
N LEU A 94 16.95 8.70 7.72
CA LEU A 94 15.95 7.73 7.26
C LEU A 94 15.78 7.94 5.76
N THR A 95 15.95 6.88 5.00
CA THR A 95 15.72 6.85 3.55
C THR A 95 14.86 5.67 3.17
N PHE A 96 14.09 5.83 2.11
CA PHE A 96 13.30 4.77 1.50
C PHE A 96 13.87 4.41 0.14
N ASN A 97 13.82 3.13 -0.21
CA ASN A 97 14.13 2.65 -1.54
C ASN A 97 12.87 2.63 -2.43
N ASP A 98 13.01 2.17 -3.67
CA ASP A 98 11.93 2.07 -4.66
C ASP A 98 10.85 1.00 -4.34
N GLN A 99 11.04 0.23 -3.26
CA GLN A 99 10.07 -0.70 -2.69
C GLN A 99 9.44 -0.16 -1.40
N LEU A 100 9.78 1.09 -1.00
CA LEU A 100 9.41 1.73 0.27
C LEU A 100 9.93 0.99 1.51
N GLU A 101 11.02 0.24 1.35
CA GLU A 101 11.74 -0.31 2.50
C GLU A 101 12.58 0.79 3.15
N ASP A 102 12.52 0.86 4.49
CA ASP A 102 13.22 1.87 5.25
C ASP A 102 14.68 1.46 5.52
N LYS A 103 15.56 2.45 5.45
CA LYS A 103 16.95 2.36 5.87
C LYS A 103 17.26 3.47 6.87
N ILE A 104 17.58 3.09 8.10
CA ILE A 104 17.91 4.01 9.18
C ILE A 104 19.40 3.87 9.49
N GLU A 105 20.13 4.99 9.43
CA GLU A 105 21.56 5.02 9.66
C GLU A 105 21.92 6.18 10.60
N ARG A 106 23.10 6.10 11.22
CA ARG A 106 23.68 7.22 11.97
C ARG A 106 24.15 8.32 11.01
N ASN A 107 24.07 9.55 11.43
CA ASN A 107 24.61 10.68 10.70
C ASN A 107 25.73 11.38 11.51
N PRO A 108 26.98 11.47 11.03
CA PRO A 108 27.46 10.94 9.74
C PRO A 108 27.43 9.41 9.68
N PRO A 109 27.31 8.83 8.49
CA PRO A 109 27.28 7.38 8.32
C PRO A 109 28.56 6.74 8.82
N ASP A 110 28.44 5.78 9.74
CA ASP A 110 29.56 4.98 10.28
C ASP A 110 29.43 3.50 9.90
N GLY A 111 28.52 3.20 8.97
CA GLY A 111 28.18 1.84 8.53
C GLY A 111 27.18 1.13 9.43
N SER A 112 26.79 1.73 10.57
CA SER A 112 25.78 1.15 11.45
C SER A 112 24.37 1.40 10.88
N GLN A 113 23.61 0.32 10.69
CA GLN A 113 22.19 0.37 10.34
C GLN A 113 21.36 0.02 11.56
N PHE A 114 20.28 0.73 11.74
CA PHE A 114 19.35 0.48 12.83
C PHE A 114 18.06 -0.10 12.29
N LEU A 115 17.55 -1.10 12.97
CA LEU A 115 16.19 -1.56 12.75
C LEU A 115 15.24 -0.67 13.55
N TYR A 116 14.11 -0.32 12.98
CA TYR A 116 13.13 0.58 13.58
C TYR A 116 12.75 0.19 15.03
N HIS A 117 12.62 -1.10 15.30
CA HIS A 117 12.24 -1.59 16.63
C HIS A 117 13.33 -1.46 17.70
N VAL A 118 14.60 -1.25 17.32
CA VAL A 118 15.73 -1.04 18.23
C VAL A 118 15.79 0.40 18.74
N LEU A 119 15.15 1.34 18.05
CA LEU A 119 15.10 2.73 18.44
C LEU A 119 14.30 2.95 19.71
N SER A 120 14.67 3.97 20.50
CA SER A 120 13.89 4.40 21.65
C SER A 120 12.49 4.89 21.23
N ASN A 121 11.53 4.88 22.16
CA ASN A 121 10.17 5.38 21.89
C ASN A 121 10.18 6.83 21.36
N GLY A 122 10.97 7.70 21.96
CA GLY A 122 11.11 9.09 21.53
C GLY A 122 11.74 9.22 20.14
N GLN A 123 12.75 8.40 19.81
CA GLN A 123 13.32 8.37 18.45
C GLN A 123 12.31 7.91 17.42
N ARG A 124 11.58 6.81 17.70
CA ARG A 124 10.52 6.31 16.80
C ARG A 124 9.44 7.35 16.56
N ARG A 125 8.99 8.04 17.62
CA ARG A 125 7.96 9.06 17.49
C ARG A 125 8.42 10.22 16.60
N ARG A 126 9.65 10.70 16.80
CA ARG A 126 10.24 11.77 15.98
C ARG A 126 10.42 11.35 14.51
N LEU A 127 10.87 10.11 14.26
CA LEU A 127 10.90 9.55 12.91
C LEU A 127 9.51 9.49 12.27
N ASN A 128 8.51 9.00 13.00
CA ASN A 128 7.14 8.90 12.49
C ASN A 128 6.55 10.28 12.16
N LEU A 129 6.81 11.29 12.98
CA LEU A 129 6.38 12.67 12.70
C LEU A 129 7.03 13.19 11.42
N SER A 130 8.34 12.98 11.23
CA SER A 130 9.04 13.42 10.01
C SER A 130 8.49 12.73 8.76
N VAL A 131 8.22 11.43 8.84
CA VAL A 131 7.62 10.65 7.74
C VAL A 131 6.20 11.14 7.43
N SER A 132 5.37 11.36 8.46
CA SER A 132 4.00 11.86 8.27
C SER A 132 3.98 13.21 7.55
N GLN A 133 4.84 14.15 7.96
CA GLN A 133 4.94 15.45 7.31
C GLN A 133 5.49 15.36 5.88
N ALA A 134 6.43 14.44 5.63
CA ALA A 134 6.97 14.19 4.31
C ALA A 134 5.92 13.62 3.36
N PHE A 135 5.10 12.66 3.81
CA PHE A 135 3.99 12.13 3.02
C PHE A 135 2.90 13.18 2.75
N ALA A 136 2.56 14.03 3.73
CA ALA A 136 1.62 15.12 3.52
C ALA A 136 2.10 16.08 2.42
N HIS A 137 3.42 16.34 2.34
CA HIS A 137 4.00 17.15 1.28
C HIS A 137 3.93 16.45 -0.09
N VAL A 138 4.27 15.16 -0.17
CA VAL A 138 4.16 14.37 -1.41
C VAL A 138 2.71 14.33 -1.90
N GLN A 139 1.75 14.19 -0.99
CA GLN A 139 0.33 14.26 -1.34
C GLN A 139 -0.05 15.62 -1.94
N THR A 140 0.48 16.71 -1.39
CA THR A 140 0.30 18.07 -1.93
C THR A 140 0.83 18.18 -3.36
N LEU A 141 2.00 17.60 -3.66
CA LEU A 141 2.57 17.60 -5.00
C LEU A 141 1.67 16.85 -6.01
N ASN A 142 1.05 15.75 -5.58
CA ASN A 142 0.19 14.95 -6.44
C ASN A 142 -1.20 15.57 -6.67
N THR A 143 -1.76 16.22 -5.65
CA THR A 143 -3.12 16.78 -5.71
C THR A 143 -3.15 18.24 -6.14
N GLY A 144 -2.01 18.93 -6.09
CA GLY A 144 -1.91 20.37 -6.30
C GLY A 144 -2.57 21.20 -5.18
N SER A 145 -3.02 20.56 -4.08
CA SER A 145 -3.72 21.21 -2.97
C SER A 145 -3.02 20.90 -1.65
N SER A 146 -2.63 21.94 -0.91
CA SER A 146 -2.07 21.82 0.44
C SER A 146 -3.18 21.98 1.49
N PRO A 147 -3.22 21.10 2.51
CA PRO A 147 -4.10 21.34 3.65
C PRO A 147 -3.78 22.69 4.31
N SER A 148 -4.80 23.49 4.58
CA SER A 148 -4.64 24.77 5.27
C SER A 148 -4.55 24.63 6.78
N MET A 149 -4.91 23.45 7.33
CA MET A 149 -4.92 23.17 8.77
C MET A 149 -4.19 21.88 9.08
N VAL A 150 -3.53 21.84 10.24
CA VAL A 150 -2.87 20.66 10.80
C VAL A 150 -3.28 20.50 12.25
N PHE A 151 -3.63 19.29 12.65
CA PHE A 151 -3.93 18.92 14.03
C PHE A 151 -2.83 18.00 14.55
N LEU A 152 -2.24 18.37 15.67
CA LEU A 152 -1.18 17.61 16.35
C LEU A 152 -1.69 17.24 17.74
N ASP A 153 -1.95 15.94 17.93
CA ASP A 153 -2.50 15.42 19.17
C ASP A 153 -1.41 14.70 19.97
N GLU A 154 -1.13 15.22 21.18
CA GLU A 154 -0.20 14.65 22.16
C GLU A 154 1.18 14.26 21.55
N VAL A 155 1.73 15.12 20.68
CA VAL A 155 2.94 14.81 19.89
C VAL A 155 4.21 14.70 20.71
N THR A 156 4.24 15.23 21.95
CA THR A 156 5.41 15.21 22.84
C THR A 156 5.46 14.01 23.81
N THR A 157 4.45 13.14 23.80
CA THR A 157 4.40 11.97 24.69
C THR A 157 5.65 11.08 24.56
N ASN A 158 6.34 10.79 25.68
CA ASN A 158 7.58 10.05 25.76
C ASN A 158 8.77 10.66 25.00
N ILE A 159 8.80 11.97 24.86
CA ILE A 159 9.90 12.71 24.26
C ILE A 159 10.66 13.47 25.34
N ASP A 160 11.99 13.52 25.21
CA ASP A 160 12.89 14.26 26.08
C ASP A 160 12.77 15.79 25.83
N PRO A 161 13.19 16.66 26.78
CA PRO A 161 13.08 18.12 26.63
C PRO A 161 13.74 18.67 25.34
N ILE A 162 14.84 18.05 24.89
CA ILE A 162 15.51 18.42 23.64
C ILE A 162 14.60 18.11 22.44
N GLY A 163 13.93 16.97 22.48
CA GLY A 163 12.97 16.59 21.45
C GLY A 163 11.72 17.47 21.45
N VAL A 164 11.26 17.93 22.62
CA VAL A 164 10.14 18.89 22.73
C VAL A 164 10.49 20.20 22.03
N GLN A 165 11.71 20.70 22.21
CA GLN A 165 12.20 21.87 21.47
C GLN A 165 12.19 21.63 19.96
N GLY A 166 12.58 20.43 19.51
CA GLY A 166 12.52 20.05 18.09
C GLY A 166 11.10 20.06 17.53
N ILE A 167 10.14 19.56 18.31
CA ILE A 167 8.70 19.60 17.95
C ILE A 167 8.19 21.03 17.88
N TYR A 168 8.55 21.87 18.84
CA TYR A 168 8.22 23.29 18.80
C TYR A 168 8.74 23.96 17.51
N ASN A 169 10.00 23.72 17.14
CA ASN A 169 10.57 24.24 15.89
C ASN A 169 9.80 23.75 14.65
N MET A 170 9.40 22.47 14.65
CA MET A 170 8.54 21.91 13.59
C MET A 170 7.18 22.63 13.54
N ILE A 171 6.55 22.88 14.67
CA ILE A 171 5.28 23.61 14.76
C ILE A 171 5.44 25.02 14.19
N CYS A 172 6.48 25.75 14.59
CA CYS A 172 6.79 27.07 14.05
C CYS A 172 6.99 27.06 12.54
N GLU A 173 7.63 26.03 12.00
CA GLU A 173 7.82 25.88 10.57
C GLU A 173 6.51 25.63 9.84
N LEU A 174 5.66 24.74 10.36
CA LEU A 174 4.33 24.46 9.82
C LEU A 174 3.39 25.68 9.88
N SER A 175 3.49 26.50 10.93
CA SER A 175 2.63 27.66 11.12
C SER A 175 2.90 28.82 10.15
N LYS A 176 3.98 28.78 9.37
CA LYS A 176 4.24 29.77 8.32
C LYS A 176 3.22 29.72 7.19
N ASP A 177 2.73 28.53 6.87
CA ASP A 177 1.85 28.30 5.72
C ASP A 177 0.50 27.69 6.11
N LYS A 178 0.32 27.27 7.37
CA LYS A 178 -0.85 26.52 7.84
C LYS A 178 -1.29 26.97 9.21
N GLN A 179 -2.57 26.80 9.47
CA GLN A 179 -3.10 26.92 10.83
C GLN A 179 -2.82 25.61 11.58
N VAL A 180 -2.09 25.67 12.69
CA VAL A 180 -1.70 24.51 13.48
C VAL A 180 -2.47 24.50 14.79
N PHE A 181 -3.15 23.40 15.06
CA PHE A 181 -3.82 23.11 16.33
C PHE A 181 -3.02 22.04 17.06
N VAL A 182 -2.69 22.31 18.31
CA VAL A 182 -1.91 21.38 19.14
C VAL A 182 -2.72 21.04 20.38
N THR A 183 -2.97 19.75 20.61
CA THR A 183 -3.51 19.26 21.87
C THR A 183 -2.35 18.72 22.69
N THR A 184 -2.15 19.23 23.90
CA THR A 184 -1.05 18.78 24.76
C THR A 184 -1.32 19.06 26.24
N HIS A 185 -0.77 18.22 27.09
CA HIS A 185 -0.66 18.45 28.55
C HIS A 185 0.80 18.64 28.97
N ASP A 186 1.74 18.72 28.04
CA ASP A 186 3.16 18.87 28.27
C ASP A 186 3.50 20.31 28.65
N HIS A 187 4.00 20.50 29.88
CA HIS A 187 4.32 21.84 30.41
C HIS A 187 5.48 22.51 29.69
N ASP A 188 6.46 21.72 29.19
CA ASP A 188 7.60 22.28 28.46
C ASP A 188 7.12 22.85 27.11
N LEU A 189 6.28 22.11 26.38
CA LEU A 189 5.71 22.59 25.13
C LEU A 189 4.77 23.79 25.36
N LEU A 190 3.92 23.74 26.40
CA LEU A 190 3.04 24.89 26.76
C LEU A 190 3.86 26.15 27.05
N GLY A 191 4.96 26.01 27.78
CA GLY A 191 5.89 27.11 28.05
C GLY A 191 6.45 27.75 26.78
N LEU A 192 6.85 26.91 25.79
CA LEU A 192 7.35 27.36 24.49
C LEU A 192 6.25 28.05 23.64
N LEU A 193 5.00 27.59 23.77
CA LEU A 193 3.84 28.11 23.04
C LEU A 193 3.12 29.27 23.77
N SER A 194 3.71 29.85 24.80
CA SER A 194 3.08 30.88 25.65
C SER A 194 2.61 32.15 24.91
N GLY A 195 3.07 32.36 23.67
CA GLY A 195 2.61 33.45 22.80
C GLY A 195 1.46 33.08 21.85
N CYS A 196 0.91 31.87 21.93
CA CYS A 196 -0.17 31.40 21.10
C CYS A 196 -1.53 31.46 21.80
N ASP A 197 -2.60 31.53 21.01
CA ASP A 197 -3.96 31.43 21.54
C ASP A 197 -4.14 30.06 22.20
N THR A 198 -4.57 30.03 23.45
CA THR A 198 -4.70 28.81 24.24
C THR A 198 -6.15 28.63 24.69
N ILE A 199 -6.68 27.44 24.50
CA ILE A 199 -8.00 27.01 24.97
C ILE A 199 -7.76 25.95 26.05
N TRP A 200 -8.17 26.27 27.29
CA TRP A 200 -8.08 25.33 28.39
C TRP A 200 -9.35 24.47 28.47
N LEU A 201 -9.16 23.17 28.53
CA LEU A 201 -10.25 22.21 28.70
C LEU A 201 -10.19 21.56 30.07
N GLU A 202 -11.32 21.52 30.76
CA GLU A 202 -11.46 20.83 32.04
C GLU A 202 -12.64 19.86 32.03
N MET A 203 -12.53 18.81 32.83
CA MET A 203 -13.63 17.86 33.03
C MET A 203 -14.40 18.25 34.29
N ARG A 204 -15.69 18.57 34.17
CA ARG A 204 -16.63 18.78 35.28
C ARG A 204 -17.79 17.81 35.13
N ASP A 205 -18.06 17.05 36.16
CA ASP A 205 -19.18 16.10 36.24
C ASP A 205 -19.28 15.15 35.05
N GLY A 206 -18.11 14.66 34.56
CA GLY A 206 -18.02 13.74 33.40
C GLY A 206 -18.22 14.40 32.03
N THR A 207 -18.31 15.74 31.98
CA THR A 207 -18.43 16.51 30.74
C THR A 207 -17.20 17.40 30.56
N THR A 208 -16.63 17.42 29.36
CA THR A 208 -15.52 18.33 29.02
C THR A 208 -16.08 19.71 28.68
N THR A 209 -15.57 20.72 29.35
CA THR A 209 -15.97 22.14 29.16
C THR A 209 -14.73 22.99 28.93
N VAL A 210 -14.92 24.15 28.28
CA VAL A 210 -13.87 25.18 28.20
C VAL A 210 -13.77 25.86 29.55
N ALA A 211 -12.55 25.90 30.10
CA ALA A 211 -12.32 26.62 31.35
C ALA A 211 -12.42 28.14 31.08
N GLU A 212 -13.12 28.83 31.95
CA GLU A 212 -13.07 30.29 31.97
C GLU A 212 -11.73 30.71 32.62
N VAL A 213 -10.88 31.42 31.86
CA VAL A 213 -9.57 31.92 32.29
C VAL A 213 -9.72 33.33 32.79
#